data_651097393ae45c57d7e6deddea091a46
#
_entry.id   651097393ae45c57d7e6deddea091a46
#
_cell.length_a   1.000
_cell.length_b   1.000
_cell.length_c   1.000
_cell.angle_alpha   90.00
_cell.angle_beta   90.00
_cell.angle_gamma   90.00
#
_symmetry.space_group_name_H-M   'P 1'
#
loop_
_entity.id
_entity.type
_entity.pdbx_description
1 polymer ?
#
loop_
_entity_poly.entity_id
_entity_poly.type
_entity_poly.pdbx_seq_one_letter_code
_entity_poly.pdbx_strand_id
1 'polypeptide(L)'
;DFCLSRGLGDVYKRQVDNPSNFPDPTVIDHVEEPYVNATIIVPKDYVGAVMELSQEKRGEYENMTYLDETRVMIHYALPLSEIIYDYFDRLKSVTRGYASLDYELAGYRASSLVKVDILLNGEPVDALSAIVHREKAVSRGRQLVEKLRSLIPRQMFEIPVQAAIGNKVIARENVRAMRKDVLAKCYGGDISRKRKLLEKQKEGKKRIKQVGSVELPQEAFMAILKMD
;
A
#
# COMPACT_ATOMS: atom_id res chain seq x y z
N ASP A 1 1.54 -15.32 -4.04
CA ASP A 1 1.71 -16.39 -3.02
C ASP A 1 3.05 -16.20 -2.33
N PHE A 2 3.05 -16.16 -1.01
CA PHE A 2 4.27 -16.03 -0.21
C PHE A 2 4.51 -17.30 0.58
N CYS A 3 5.76 -17.74 0.69
CA CYS A 3 6.13 -18.91 1.45
C CYS A 3 6.71 -18.49 2.81
N LEU A 4 6.22 -19.08 3.91
CA LEU A 4 6.66 -18.81 5.27
C LEU A 4 7.26 -20.05 5.90
N SER A 5 8.38 -19.91 6.60
CA SER A 5 9.02 -20.97 7.37
C SER A 5 8.93 -20.68 8.87
N ARG A 6 8.74 -21.71 9.70
CA ARG A 6 8.63 -21.62 11.16
C ARG A 6 9.86 -22.25 11.82
N GLY A 7 10.53 -21.54 12.71
CA GLY A 7 11.68 -22.03 13.48
C GLY A 7 11.27 -22.90 14.67
N LEU A 8 12.09 -23.92 14.98
CA LEU A 8 12.05 -24.93 16.04
C LEU A 8 11.17 -26.17 15.77
N GLY A 9 11.83 -27.21 15.28
CA GLY A 9 11.38 -28.61 15.30
C GLY A 9 10.77 -29.14 14.01
N ASP A 10 9.77 -28.49 13.45
CA ASP A 10 9.18 -28.80 12.14
C ASP A 10 9.00 -27.51 11.34
N VAL A 11 9.83 -27.34 10.31
CA VAL A 11 9.75 -26.20 9.40
C VAL A 11 8.62 -26.47 8.41
N TYR A 12 7.43 -25.91 8.68
CA TYR A 12 6.33 -25.96 7.73
C TYR A 12 6.37 -24.73 6.84
N LYS A 13 6.51 -24.93 5.53
CA LYS A 13 6.27 -23.88 4.53
C LYS A 13 4.76 -23.68 4.43
N ARG A 14 4.28 -22.49 4.75
CA ARG A 14 2.89 -22.08 4.60
C ARG A 14 2.78 -21.06 3.49
N GLN A 15 1.99 -21.37 2.48
CA GLN A 15 1.64 -20.43 1.44
C GLN A 15 0.57 -19.45 1.95
N VAL A 16 0.76 -18.16 1.68
CA VAL A 16 -0.17 -17.10 2.05
C VAL A 16 -0.58 -16.35 0.79
N ASP A 17 -1.84 -16.50 0.44
CA ASP A 17 -2.50 -15.87 -0.71
C ASP A 17 -3.37 -14.66 -0.32
N ASN A 18 -3.72 -14.55 0.98
CA ASN A 18 -4.51 -13.45 1.50
C ASN A 18 -3.77 -12.78 2.68
N PRO A 19 -3.63 -11.44 2.68
CA PRO A 19 -3.02 -10.69 3.79
C PRO A 19 -3.64 -10.99 5.16
N SER A 20 -4.95 -11.30 5.23
CA SER A 20 -5.63 -11.65 6.48
C SER A 20 -5.10 -12.94 7.11
N ASN A 21 -4.54 -13.85 6.30
CA ASN A 21 -3.96 -15.11 6.74
C ASN A 21 -2.47 -14.99 7.11
N PHE A 22 -1.91 -13.77 7.05
CA PHE A 22 -0.51 -13.53 7.40
C PHE A 22 -0.31 -13.77 8.89
N PRO A 23 0.58 -14.70 9.30
CA PRO A 23 0.79 -15.05 10.71
C PRO A 23 1.42 -13.90 11.50
N ASP A 24 1.37 -14.02 12.84
CA ASP A 24 2.04 -13.08 13.71
C ASP A 24 3.56 -13.05 13.43
N PRO A 25 4.20 -11.88 13.34
CA PRO A 25 5.63 -11.76 13.09
C PRO A 25 6.53 -12.56 14.06
N THR A 26 6.05 -12.86 15.27
CA THR A 26 6.81 -13.62 16.29
C THR A 26 6.96 -15.09 15.96
N VAL A 27 6.12 -15.63 15.09
CA VAL A 27 6.13 -17.05 14.70
C VAL A 27 6.73 -17.29 13.31
N ILE A 28 7.11 -16.20 12.62
CA ILE A 28 7.71 -16.23 11.28
C ILE A 28 9.23 -16.31 11.45
N ASP A 29 9.87 -17.31 10.87
CA ASP A 29 11.32 -17.37 10.73
C ASP A 29 11.77 -16.48 9.59
N HIS A 30 11.29 -16.74 8.39
CA HIS A 30 11.51 -15.90 7.22
C HIS A 30 10.32 -15.93 6.26
N VAL A 31 10.27 -14.95 5.38
CA VAL A 31 9.27 -14.83 4.32
C VAL A 31 9.97 -14.96 2.98
N GLU A 32 9.40 -15.75 2.09
CA GLU A 32 9.88 -15.87 0.72
C GLU A 32 8.85 -15.29 -0.24
N GLU A 33 9.31 -14.60 -1.28
CA GLU A 33 8.46 -14.13 -2.38
C GLU A 33 8.91 -14.74 -3.72
N PRO A 34 7.98 -14.92 -4.67
CA PRO A 34 8.33 -15.45 -5.99
C PRO A 34 9.15 -14.43 -6.77
N TYR A 35 10.22 -14.91 -7.38
CA TYR A 35 11.09 -14.16 -8.28
C TYR A 35 10.95 -14.67 -9.71
N VAL A 36 11.27 -13.80 -10.64
CA VAL A 36 11.34 -14.11 -12.07
C VAL A 36 12.68 -13.69 -12.65
N ASN A 37 13.16 -14.43 -13.64
CA ASN A 37 14.25 -14.01 -14.51
C ASN A 37 13.63 -13.23 -15.67
N ALA A 38 13.85 -11.93 -15.68
CA ALA A 38 13.33 -11.03 -16.71
C ALA A 38 14.39 -10.77 -17.78
N THR A 39 14.03 -10.95 -19.02
CA THR A 39 14.84 -10.63 -20.20
C THR A 39 14.24 -9.41 -20.90
N ILE A 40 15.00 -8.33 -20.92
CA ILE A 40 14.59 -7.05 -21.49
C ILE A 40 15.43 -6.74 -22.71
N ILE A 41 14.80 -6.59 -23.88
CA ILE A 41 15.47 -6.15 -25.10
C ILE A 41 15.11 -4.70 -25.37
N VAL A 42 16.14 -3.87 -25.53
CA VAL A 42 15.95 -2.41 -25.64
C VAL A 42 17.07 -1.79 -26.51
N PRO A 43 16.81 -0.68 -27.22
CA PRO A 43 17.87 0.09 -27.87
C PRO A 43 18.86 0.64 -26.86
N LYS A 44 20.14 0.70 -27.21
CA LYS A 44 21.23 1.12 -26.31
C LYS A 44 21.00 2.46 -25.61
N ASP A 45 20.30 3.39 -26.29
CA ASP A 45 20.03 4.74 -25.76
C ASP A 45 19.13 4.73 -24.53
N TYR A 46 18.36 3.66 -24.30
CA TYR A 46 17.42 3.53 -23.18
C TYR A 46 17.92 2.59 -22.08
N VAL A 47 19.12 2.01 -22.20
CA VAL A 47 19.68 1.07 -21.20
C VAL A 47 19.70 1.70 -19.81
N GLY A 48 20.16 2.95 -19.68
CA GLY A 48 20.20 3.65 -18.40
C GLY A 48 18.82 3.80 -17.74
N ALA A 49 17.80 4.19 -18.52
CA ALA A 49 16.43 4.34 -18.02
C ALA A 49 15.83 2.98 -17.58
N VAL A 50 16.14 1.89 -18.29
CA VAL A 50 15.71 0.55 -17.93
C VAL A 50 16.39 0.06 -16.66
N MET A 51 17.69 0.32 -16.51
CA MET A 51 18.44 -0.04 -15.30
C MET A 51 17.91 0.70 -14.07
N GLU A 52 17.65 2.00 -14.18
CA GLU A 52 17.07 2.82 -13.12
C GLU A 52 15.68 2.30 -12.70
N LEU A 53 14.80 2.04 -13.68
CA LEU A 53 13.47 1.48 -13.44
C LEU A 53 13.54 0.12 -12.75
N SER A 54 14.41 -0.79 -13.23
CA SER A 54 14.56 -2.12 -12.65
C SER A 54 15.10 -2.08 -11.22
N GLN A 55 16.02 -1.16 -10.94
CA GLN A 55 16.57 -0.95 -9.62
C GLN A 55 15.53 -0.38 -8.64
N GLU A 56 14.69 0.57 -9.08
CA GLU A 56 13.55 1.08 -8.30
C GLU A 56 12.58 -0.05 -7.93
N LYS A 57 12.43 -1.05 -8.80
CA LYS A 57 11.58 -2.22 -8.61
C LYS A 57 12.30 -3.40 -7.93
N ARG A 58 13.38 -3.14 -7.22
CA ARG A 58 14.17 -4.13 -6.47
C ARG A 58 14.80 -5.22 -7.36
N GLY A 59 15.02 -4.90 -8.63
CA GLY A 59 15.66 -5.82 -9.57
C GLY A 59 17.14 -5.99 -9.28
N GLU A 60 17.60 -7.23 -9.28
CA GLU A 60 18.98 -7.60 -9.20
C GLU A 60 19.54 -7.78 -10.64
N TYR A 61 20.50 -6.94 -11.00
CA TYR A 61 21.15 -7.05 -12.30
C TYR A 61 21.97 -8.33 -12.39
N GLU A 62 21.79 -9.09 -13.47
CA GLU A 62 22.55 -10.32 -13.71
C GLU A 62 23.60 -10.11 -14.79
N ASN A 63 23.15 -9.84 -16.01
CA ASN A 63 24.06 -9.60 -17.13
C ASN A 63 23.43 -8.74 -18.23
N MET A 64 24.27 -8.32 -19.18
CA MET A 64 23.87 -7.57 -20.36
C MET A 64 24.66 -8.05 -21.57
N THR A 65 23.96 -8.28 -22.67
CA THR A 65 24.57 -8.77 -23.93
C THR A 65 24.11 -7.87 -25.10
N TYR A 66 25.05 -7.46 -25.93
CA TYR A 66 24.75 -6.76 -27.17
C TYR A 66 24.26 -7.74 -28.23
N LEU A 67 23.03 -7.57 -28.71
CA LEU A 67 22.49 -8.38 -29.81
C LEU A 67 23.02 -7.91 -31.16
N ASP A 68 23.11 -6.57 -31.32
CA ASP A 68 23.68 -5.91 -32.47
C ASP A 68 24.21 -4.51 -32.08
N GLU A 69 24.63 -3.70 -33.04
CA GLU A 69 25.16 -2.35 -32.77
C GLU A 69 24.15 -1.39 -32.11
N THR A 70 22.86 -1.68 -32.19
CA THR A 70 21.77 -0.81 -31.77
C THR A 70 20.96 -1.34 -30.59
N ARG A 71 20.93 -2.68 -30.38
CA ARG A 71 20.07 -3.34 -29.40
C ARG A 71 20.86 -4.12 -28.36
N VAL A 72 20.34 -4.04 -27.15
CA VAL A 72 20.93 -4.69 -25.97
C VAL A 72 19.87 -5.58 -25.31
N MET A 73 20.28 -6.73 -24.85
CA MET A 73 19.52 -7.65 -24.02
C MET A 73 20.05 -7.58 -22.58
N ILE A 74 19.17 -7.31 -21.64
CA ILE A 74 19.51 -7.16 -20.22
C ILE A 74 18.76 -8.20 -19.43
N HIS A 75 19.44 -8.90 -18.53
CA HIS A 75 18.85 -9.89 -17.64
C HIS A 75 18.81 -9.35 -16.21
N TYR A 76 17.63 -9.46 -15.61
CA TYR A 76 17.35 -9.09 -14.24
C TYR A 76 16.61 -10.19 -13.50
N ALA A 77 16.95 -10.43 -12.24
CA ALA A 77 16.08 -11.13 -11.33
C ALA A 77 15.17 -10.10 -10.63
N LEU A 78 13.85 -10.22 -10.80
CA LEU A 78 12.86 -9.28 -10.28
C LEU A 78 11.82 -10.02 -9.42
N PRO A 79 11.34 -9.40 -8.32
CA PRO A 79 10.17 -9.93 -7.63
C PRO A 79 8.94 -9.90 -8.54
N LEU A 80 8.20 -11.01 -8.60
CA LEU A 80 7.02 -11.12 -9.45
C LEU A 80 5.96 -10.06 -9.11
N SER A 81 5.82 -9.73 -7.83
CA SER A 81 4.90 -8.69 -7.36
C SER A 81 5.16 -7.31 -7.97
N GLU A 82 6.41 -6.96 -8.25
CA GLU A 82 6.77 -5.66 -8.85
C GLU A 82 6.50 -5.62 -10.37
N ILE A 83 6.47 -6.79 -11.03
CA ILE A 83 6.24 -6.88 -12.49
C ILE A 83 4.75 -6.83 -12.83
N ILE A 84 3.92 -7.51 -12.04
CA ILE A 84 2.49 -7.73 -12.38
C ILE A 84 1.73 -6.41 -12.51
N TYR A 85 2.07 -5.38 -11.72
CA TYR A 85 1.27 -4.16 -11.67
C TYR A 85 1.60 -3.19 -12.80
N ASP A 86 2.69 -2.46 -12.69
CA ASP A 86 2.95 -1.29 -13.54
C ASP A 86 4.29 -1.35 -14.31
N TYR A 87 5.10 -2.38 -14.06
CA TYR A 87 6.45 -2.46 -14.61
C TYR A 87 6.46 -2.41 -16.13
N PHE A 88 5.59 -3.19 -16.79
CA PHE A 88 5.51 -3.24 -18.25
C PHE A 88 5.12 -1.88 -18.85
N ASP A 89 4.11 -1.24 -18.26
CA ASP A 89 3.64 0.07 -18.74
C ASP A 89 4.70 1.16 -18.54
N ARG A 90 5.37 1.15 -17.40
CA ARG A 90 6.50 2.06 -17.12
C ARG A 90 7.68 1.77 -18.05
N LEU A 91 8.01 0.50 -18.28
CA LEU A 91 9.07 0.10 -19.20
C LEU A 91 8.78 0.63 -20.61
N LYS A 92 7.56 0.46 -21.11
CA LYS A 92 7.13 1.02 -22.40
C LYS A 92 7.21 2.54 -22.41
N SER A 93 6.80 3.19 -21.34
CA SER A 93 6.82 4.65 -21.23
C SER A 93 8.24 5.20 -21.30
N VAL A 94 9.17 4.68 -20.48
CA VAL A 94 10.55 5.19 -20.43
C VAL A 94 11.36 4.87 -21.68
N THR A 95 10.94 3.86 -22.45
CA THR A 95 11.59 3.44 -23.71
C THR A 95 10.82 3.86 -24.96
N ARG A 96 9.80 4.72 -24.82
CA ARG A 96 8.92 5.15 -25.93
C ARG A 96 8.33 3.99 -26.74
N GLY A 97 8.05 2.86 -26.07
CA GLY A 97 7.48 1.68 -26.67
C GLY A 97 8.49 0.70 -27.28
N TYR A 98 9.77 1.01 -27.29
CA TYR A 98 10.78 0.17 -27.98
C TYR A 98 11.21 -1.08 -27.17
N ALA A 99 11.08 -1.08 -25.83
CA ALA A 99 11.47 -2.25 -25.04
C ALA A 99 10.51 -3.42 -25.22
N SER A 100 11.06 -4.62 -25.22
CA SER A 100 10.29 -5.86 -25.01
C SER A 100 10.73 -6.51 -23.70
N LEU A 101 9.77 -7.16 -23.05
CA LEU A 101 9.96 -7.88 -21.79
C LEU A 101 9.47 -9.31 -21.98
N ASP A 102 10.30 -10.25 -21.60
CA ASP A 102 9.94 -11.65 -21.39
C ASP A 102 10.39 -12.05 -19.98
N TYR A 103 9.69 -12.98 -19.33
CA TYR A 103 10.07 -13.42 -18.00
C TYR A 103 9.68 -14.88 -17.73
N GLU A 104 10.49 -15.55 -16.93
CA GLU A 104 10.29 -16.91 -16.48
C GLU A 104 10.36 -16.98 -14.95
N LEU A 105 9.56 -17.88 -14.35
CA LEU A 105 9.59 -18.08 -12.90
C LEU A 105 10.94 -18.65 -12.46
N ALA A 106 11.58 -17.95 -11.50
CA ALA A 106 12.91 -18.31 -10.94
C ALA A 106 12.83 -18.96 -9.55
N GLY A 107 11.60 -19.26 -9.07
CA GLY A 107 11.37 -19.83 -7.74
C GLY A 107 11.14 -18.77 -6.67
N TYR A 108 11.40 -19.12 -5.42
CA TYR A 108 11.16 -18.26 -4.26
C TYR A 108 12.49 -17.83 -3.65
N ARG A 109 12.57 -16.55 -3.22
CA ARG A 109 13.72 -16.00 -2.52
C ARG A 109 13.28 -15.32 -1.22
N ALA A 110 14.13 -15.41 -0.20
CA ALA A 110 13.86 -14.74 1.07
C ALA A 110 13.77 -13.22 0.89
N SER A 111 12.76 -12.61 1.48
CA SER A 111 12.49 -11.18 1.36
C SER A 111 11.93 -10.60 2.66
N SER A 112 12.18 -9.30 2.89
CA SER A 112 11.73 -8.59 4.07
C SER A 112 10.32 -8.03 3.85
N LEU A 113 9.31 -8.90 3.84
CA LEU A 113 7.93 -8.52 3.66
C LEU A 113 7.23 -8.30 5.02
N VAL A 114 6.31 -7.34 5.02
CA VAL A 114 5.49 -7.01 6.18
C VAL A 114 4.05 -6.80 5.77
N LYS A 115 3.13 -7.16 6.67
CA LYS A 115 1.71 -6.84 6.52
C LYS A 115 1.47 -5.39 6.95
N VAL A 116 0.84 -4.60 6.09
CA VAL A 116 0.34 -3.27 6.40
C VAL A 116 -1.17 -3.35 6.55
N ASP A 117 -1.65 -3.08 7.73
CA ASP A 117 -3.08 -3.01 8.05
C ASP A 117 -3.58 -1.58 7.96
N ILE A 118 -4.78 -1.40 7.38
CA ILE A 118 -5.49 -0.13 7.37
C ILE A 118 -6.56 -0.16 8.45
N LEU A 119 -6.51 0.84 9.35
CA LEU A 119 -7.48 0.99 10.42
C LEU A 119 -8.34 2.23 10.15
N LEU A 120 -9.65 2.04 10.26
CA LEU A 120 -10.65 3.11 10.23
C LEU A 120 -11.30 3.23 11.60
N ASN A 121 -11.20 4.39 12.19
CA ASN A 121 -11.70 4.65 13.54
C ASN A 121 -11.14 3.69 14.62
N GLY A 122 -9.95 3.09 14.36
CA GLY A 122 -9.30 2.11 15.22
C GLY A 122 -9.62 0.65 14.90
N GLU A 123 -10.56 0.39 14.01
CA GLU A 123 -10.92 -0.95 13.57
C GLU A 123 -10.18 -1.34 12.29
N PRO A 124 -9.56 -2.53 12.21
CA PRO A 124 -8.88 -2.98 11.01
C PRO A 124 -9.88 -3.29 9.88
N VAL A 125 -9.49 -2.96 8.66
CA VAL A 125 -10.26 -3.26 7.45
C VAL A 125 -9.45 -4.28 6.63
N ASP A 126 -9.75 -5.56 6.79
CA ASP A 126 -9.00 -6.67 6.19
C ASP A 126 -8.89 -6.56 4.66
N ALA A 127 -9.95 -6.08 4.01
CA ALA A 127 -9.98 -5.92 2.55
C ALA A 127 -8.98 -4.87 2.02
N LEU A 128 -8.43 -4.02 2.89
CA LEU A 128 -7.44 -3.00 2.55
C LEU A 128 -6.03 -3.34 3.05
N SER A 129 -5.88 -4.46 3.75
CA SER A 129 -4.56 -4.94 4.18
C SER A 129 -3.74 -5.41 2.99
N ALA A 130 -2.44 -5.12 3.00
CA ALA A 130 -1.52 -5.50 1.94
C ALA A 130 -0.21 -6.06 2.50
N ILE A 131 0.39 -7.01 1.78
CA ILE A 131 1.74 -7.49 2.07
C ILE A 131 2.68 -6.71 1.15
N VAL A 132 3.63 -5.98 1.75
CA VAL A 132 4.55 -5.12 1.02
C VAL A 132 5.97 -5.24 1.56
N HIS A 133 6.97 -4.89 0.75
CA HIS A 133 8.34 -4.86 1.22
C HIS A 133 8.54 -3.78 2.30
N ARG A 134 9.29 -4.10 3.35
CA ARG A 134 9.48 -3.26 4.54
C ARG A 134 9.93 -1.83 4.21
N GLU A 135 10.82 -1.67 3.25
CA GLU A 135 11.32 -0.35 2.85
C GLU A 135 10.24 0.51 2.20
N LYS A 136 9.33 -0.10 1.43
CA LYS A 136 8.21 0.59 0.76
C LYS A 136 6.99 0.75 1.67
N ALA A 137 6.93 0.05 2.80
CA ALA A 137 5.73 0.00 3.65
C ALA A 137 5.28 1.38 4.16
N VAL A 138 6.23 2.23 4.56
CA VAL A 138 5.90 3.58 5.09
C VAL A 138 5.38 4.49 3.98
N SER A 139 6.04 4.53 2.82
CA SER A 139 5.61 5.35 1.68
C SER A 139 4.26 4.88 1.15
N ARG A 140 4.08 3.57 1.00
CA ARG A 140 2.83 2.96 0.56
C ARG A 140 1.69 3.21 1.54
N GLY A 141 1.94 3.00 2.83
CA GLY A 141 0.96 3.27 3.89
C GLY A 141 0.52 4.73 3.91
N ARG A 142 1.42 5.68 3.70
CA ARG A 142 1.11 7.11 3.62
C ARG A 142 0.23 7.42 2.41
N GLN A 143 0.60 6.95 1.22
CA GLN A 143 -0.19 7.14 0.00
C GLN A 143 -1.61 6.57 0.13
N LEU A 144 -1.74 5.35 0.68
CA LEU A 144 -3.05 4.71 0.93
C LEU A 144 -3.92 5.56 1.86
N VAL A 145 -3.37 6.01 2.98
CA VAL A 145 -4.09 6.82 3.98
C VAL A 145 -4.52 8.17 3.41
N GLU A 146 -3.65 8.85 2.64
CA GLU A 146 -3.98 10.11 1.95
C GLU A 146 -5.08 9.92 0.92
N LYS A 147 -5.00 8.85 0.12
CA LYS A 147 -6.03 8.52 -0.88
C LYS A 147 -7.36 8.20 -0.23
N LEU A 148 -7.38 7.36 0.79
CA LEU A 148 -8.59 7.03 1.56
C LEU A 148 -9.22 8.26 2.18
N ARG A 149 -8.43 9.17 2.76
CA ARG A 149 -8.92 10.44 3.28
C ARG A 149 -9.67 11.26 2.23
N SER A 150 -9.24 11.23 0.97
CA SER A 150 -9.89 11.97 -0.11
C SER A 150 -11.20 11.33 -0.59
N LEU A 151 -11.32 10.00 -0.45
CA LEU A 151 -12.44 9.21 -0.95
C LEU A 151 -13.54 8.99 0.09
N ILE A 152 -13.17 8.91 1.38
CA ILE A 152 -14.13 8.71 2.45
C ILE A 152 -14.95 9.99 2.66
N PRO A 153 -16.29 9.94 2.55
CA PRO A 153 -17.14 11.11 2.75
C PRO A 153 -17.08 11.56 4.22
N ARG A 154 -17.14 12.88 4.41
CA ARG A 154 -17.20 13.46 5.76
C ARG A 154 -18.47 13.03 6.47
N GLN A 155 -18.34 12.57 7.69
CA GLN A 155 -19.44 12.20 8.57
C GLN A 155 -19.62 13.21 9.73
N MET A 156 -20.58 12.97 10.60
CA MET A 156 -20.84 13.84 11.76
C MET A 156 -19.76 13.77 12.82
N PHE A 157 -18.82 12.82 12.72
CA PHE A 157 -17.67 12.65 13.60
C PHE A 157 -16.38 12.56 12.78
N GLU A 158 -15.24 12.73 13.43
CA GLU A 158 -13.93 12.63 12.83
C GLU A 158 -13.53 11.16 12.70
N ILE A 159 -13.08 10.77 11.50
CA ILE A 159 -12.63 9.41 11.20
C ILE A 159 -11.10 9.44 11.07
N PRO A 160 -10.37 8.88 12.03
CA PRO A 160 -8.95 8.63 11.84
C PRO A 160 -8.77 7.45 10.88
N VAL A 161 -7.96 7.67 9.83
CA VAL A 161 -7.49 6.66 8.88
C VAL A 161 -6.03 6.43 9.20
N GLN A 162 -5.65 5.19 9.47
CA GLN A 162 -4.30 4.85 9.90
C GLN A 162 -3.78 3.66 9.11
N ALA A 163 -2.49 3.67 8.80
CA ALA A 163 -1.76 2.49 8.34
C ALA A 163 -0.85 2.01 9.47
N ALA A 164 -0.83 0.73 9.74
CA ALA A 164 -0.05 0.12 10.81
C ALA A 164 0.68 -1.14 10.35
N ILE A 165 1.82 -1.43 10.97
CA ILE A 165 2.53 -2.70 10.87
C ILE A 165 2.48 -3.33 12.27
N GLY A 166 1.68 -4.38 12.42
CA GLY A 166 1.35 -4.91 13.74
C GLY A 166 0.74 -3.82 14.62
N ASN A 167 1.33 -3.55 15.77
CA ASN A 167 0.84 -2.53 16.71
C ASN A 167 1.39 -1.11 16.44
N LYS A 168 2.30 -0.94 15.46
CA LYS A 168 2.94 0.34 15.18
C LYS A 168 2.24 1.07 14.04
N VAL A 169 1.65 2.23 14.35
CA VAL A 169 1.10 3.13 13.33
C VAL A 169 2.25 3.80 12.56
N ILE A 170 2.27 3.65 11.24
CA ILE A 170 3.30 4.19 10.32
C ILE A 170 2.83 5.43 9.57
N ALA A 171 1.51 5.57 9.36
CA ALA A 171 0.91 6.76 8.76
C ALA A 171 -0.48 7.01 9.35
N ARG A 172 -0.88 8.27 9.42
CA ARG A 172 -2.19 8.66 9.92
C ARG A 172 -2.69 9.92 9.25
N GLU A 173 -3.95 9.89 8.83
CA GLU A 173 -4.71 11.04 8.36
C GLU A 173 -6.10 11.07 9.01
N ASN A 174 -6.73 12.23 9.03
CA ASN A 174 -8.04 12.37 9.62
C ASN A 174 -9.05 12.94 8.61
N VAL A 175 -10.17 12.26 8.43
CA VAL A 175 -11.33 12.81 7.73
C VAL A 175 -12.09 13.70 8.71
N ARG A 176 -12.11 15.01 8.43
CA ARG A 176 -12.72 16.00 9.34
C ARG A 176 -14.24 15.79 9.43
N ALA A 177 -14.77 15.90 10.65
CA ALA A 177 -16.21 15.86 10.87
C ALA A 177 -16.93 17.00 10.16
N MET A 178 -18.16 16.73 9.68
CA MET A 178 -19.07 17.80 9.26
C MET A 178 -19.38 18.71 10.45
N ARG A 179 -19.34 20.02 10.22
CA ARG A 179 -19.77 21.02 11.20
C ARG A 179 -21.20 21.45 10.88
N LYS A 180 -22.10 21.21 11.83
CA LYS A 180 -23.42 21.86 11.80
C LYS A 180 -23.26 23.21 12.50
N ASP A 181 -23.68 24.28 11.84
CA ASP A 181 -23.67 25.61 12.46
C ASP A 181 -24.79 25.68 13.49
N VAL A 182 -24.43 25.36 14.74
CA VAL A 182 -25.38 25.41 15.88
C VAL A 182 -25.55 26.84 16.42
N LEU A 183 -24.71 27.78 15.94
CA LEU A 183 -24.74 29.19 16.39
C LEU A 183 -25.54 30.09 15.45
N ALA A 184 -25.91 29.63 14.26
CA ALA A 184 -26.65 30.43 13.25
C ALA A 184 -27.94 31.08 13.79
N LYS A 185 -28.61 30.46 14.75
CA LYS A 185 -29.81 30.98 15.39
C LYS A 185 -29.57 31.73 16.72
N CYS A 186 -28.32 31.91 17.10
CA CYS A 186 -27.96 32.64 18.31
C CYS A 186 -27.77 34.12 18.01
N TYR A 187 -28.86 34.88 17.94
CA TYR A 187 -28.82 36.33 17.91
C TYR A 187 -28.50 36.87 19.30
N GLY A 188 -27.50 37.74 19.40
CA GLY A 188 -27.10 38.39 20.64
C GLY A 188 -25.79 37.89 21.25
N GLY A 189 -25.25 38.69 22.17
CA GLY A 189 -23.92 38.52 22.73
C GLY A 189 -23.73 37.51 23.87
N ASP A 190 -24.72 36.60 24.09
CA ASP A 190 -24.58 35.61 25.17
C ASP A 190 -23.54 34.53 24.84
N ILE A 191 -22.32 34.82 25.34
CA ILE A 191 -21.14 33.96 25.20
C ILE A 191 -21.36 32.63 25.93
N SER A 192 -22.03 32.62 27.06
CA SER A 192 -22.30 31.44 27.89
C SER A 192 -23.18 30.43 27.16
N ARG A 193 -24.21 30.89 26.49
CA ARG A 193 -25.12 30.07 25.70
C ARG A 193 -24.42 29.49 24.48
N LYS A 194 -23.63 30.31 23.78
CA LYS A 194 -22.80 29.84 22.64
C LYS A 194 -21.85 28.72 23.05
N ARG A 195 -21.17 28.89 24.17
CA ARG A 195 -20.24 27.87 24.71
C ARG A 195 -20.94 26.57 25.06
N LYS A 196 -22.09 26.61 25.75
CA LYS A 196 -22.87 25.42 26.08
C LYS A 196 -23.35 24.65 24.83
N LEU A 197 -23.77 25.37 23.77
CA LEU A 197 -24.17 24.73 22.52
C LEU A 197 -23.01 24.02 21.82
N LEU A 198 -21.83 24.62 21.82
CA LEU A 198 -20.63 24.00 21.26
C LEU A 198 -20.17 22.77 22.08
N GLU A 199 -20.28 22.83 23.40
CA GLU A 199 -19.96 21.69 24.29
C GLU A 199 -20.92 20.53 24.04
N LYS A 200 -22.24 20.77 23.98
CA LYS A 200 -23.24 19.74 23.63
C LYS A 200 -22.97 19.12 22.25
N GLN A 201 -22.58 19.93 21.26
CA GLN A 201 -22.21 19.42 19.94
C GLN A 201 -20.98 18.51 20.04
N LYS A 202 -19.98 18.88 20.82
CA LYS A 202 -18.76 18.09 21.05
C LYS A 202 -19.06 16.74 21.73
N GLU A 203 -19.92 16.75 22.76
CA GLU A 203 -20.36 15.52 23.42
C GLU A 203 -21.17 14.61 22.50
N GLY A 204 -22.11 15.18 21.74
CA GLY A 204 -22.90 14.44 20.75
C GLY A 204 -21.99 13.74 19.71
N LYS A 205 -20.97 14.44 19.21
CA LYS A 205 -19.98 13.87 18.29
C LYS A 205 -19.18 12.73 18.92
N LYS A 206 -18.81 12.83 20.20
CA LYS A 206 -18.12 11.73 20.91
C LYS A 206 -19.00 10.48 21.00
N ARG A 207 -20.30 10.63 21.35
CA ARG A 207 -21.23 9.50 21.42
C ARG A 207 -21.45 8.83 20.06
N ILE A 208 -21.65 9.63 19.02
CA ILE A 208 -21.82 9.10 17.65
C ILE A 208 -20.55 8.36 17.18
N LYS A 209 -19.37 8.86 17.53
CA LYS A 209 -18.09 8.19 17.19
C LYS A 209 -17.97 6.79 17.83
N GLN A 210 -18.53 6.57 19.01
CA GLN A 210 -18.48 5.28 19.70
C GLN A 210 -19.41 4.21 19.09
N VAL A 211 -20.48 4.66 18.41
CA VAL A 211 -21.52 3.77 17.86
C VAL A 211 -21.50 3.72 16.33
N GLY A 212 -20.90 4.73 15.69
CA GLY A 212 -20.91 4.86 14.23
C GLY A 212 -19.94 3.92 13.54
N SER A 213 -20.46 3.03 12.70
CA SER A 213 -19.67 2.30 11.71
C SER A 213 -19.28 3.23 10.56
N VAL A 214 -18.09 3.03 10.02
CA VAL A 214 -17.62 3.76 8.84
C VAL A 214 -17.81 2.89 7.61
N GLU A 215 -18.78 3.27 6.77
CA GLU A 215 -18.96 2.62 5.48
C GLU A 215 -17.93 3.13 4.48
N LEU A 216 -17.21 2.20 3.86
CA LEU A 216 -16.30 2.50 2.77
C LEU A 216 -17.07 2.49 1.44
N PRO A 217 -17.00 3.55 0.65
CA PRO A 217 -17.57 3.53 -0.69
C PRO A 217 -16.81 2.55 -1.58
N GLN A 218 -17.54 1.89 -2.48
CA GLN A 218 -16.94 0.94 -3.42
C GLN A 218 -15.80 1.56 -4.25
N GLU A 219 -15.90 2.85 -4.55
CA GLU A 219 -14.87 3.63 -5.23
C GLU A 219 -13.55 3.66 -4.49
N ALA A 220 -13.56 3.59 -3.13
CA ALA A 220 -12.35 3.55 -2.33
C ALA A 220 -11.56 2.27 -2.56
N PHE A 221 -12.22 1.11 -2.66
CA PHE A 221 -11.58 -0.17 -2.99
C PHE A 221 -10.98 -0.15 -4.40
N MET A 222 -11.74 0.33 -5.38
CA MET A 222 -11.27 0.41 -6.77
C MET A 222 -10.10 1.38 -6.94
N ALA A 223 -10.09 2.49 -6.18
CA ALA A 223 -9.02 3.46 -6.26
C ALA A 223 -7.72 2.96 -5.61
N ILE A 224 -7.81 2.09 -4.60
CA ILE A 224 -6.65 1.45 -3.98
C ILE A 224 -6.02 0.44 -4.92
N LEU A 225 -6.84 -0.37 -5.60
CA LEU A 225 -6.37 -1.34 -6.61
C LEU A 225 -5.68 -0.66 -7.81
N LYS A 226 -5.99 0.60 -8.09
CA LYS A 226 -5.36 1.40 -9.17
C LYS A 226 -4.15 2.21 -8.71
N MET A 227 -3.76 2.14 -7.45
CA MET A 227 -2.59 2.86 -6.89
C MET A 227 -1.28 2.11 -7.09
N ASP A 228 -1.34 0.96 -7.71
CA ASP A 228 -0.18 0.13 -8.04
C ASP A 228 0.41 0.51 -9.37
#